data_fb269204c22d8932afc4381215bb74ab
#
_entry.id   fb269204c22d8932afc4381215bb74ab
#
_cell.length_a   1.000
_cell.length_b   1.000
_cell.length_c   1.000
_cell.angle_alpha   90.00
_cell.angle_beta   90.00
_cell.angle_gamma   90.00
#
_symmetry.space_group_name_H-M   'P 1'
#
loop_
_entity.id
_entity.type
_entity.pdbx_description
1 polymer ?
#
loop_
_entity_poly.entity_id
_entity_poly.type
_entity_poly.pdbx_seq_one_letter_code
_entity_poly.pdbx_strand_id
1 'polypeptide(L)'
;MFKYFMAIKKKMADKKKKTAKKSKPKVKNKSKIIKKVKKSVTKKKLHKPIKKNKLKNNNKRERIKMSTETVKGGRSPLLDTSHLNVKFPFKEKYGNFIGGKFVEPKSGKYFDNVSPINNEVICSVPRSDAKDVEAALDAAHAAFPTWGVTSITERSNMLLKIADVIEKNLELLATAECLDNGKPIRECMAADLPLVVDHWRYFAGVIRAEEGSVSEISNSEYSYHIPEPLGVVGQIIPWNFPLLMATW
;
A
#
# COMPACT_ATOMS: atom_id res chain seq x y z
N MET A 1 11.06 4.63 18.54
CA MET A 1 9.95 5.47 18.02
C MET A 1 8.61 5.11 18.64
N PHE A 2 8.19 3.85 18.68
CA PHE A 2 6.92 3.44 19.30
C PHE A 2 6.77 3.87 20.77
N LYS A 3 7.81 3.76 21.58
CA LYS A 3 7.82 4.23 22.99
C LYS A 3 7.71 5.77 23.09
N TYR A 4 8.29 6.50 22.15
CA TYR A 4 8.23 7.97 22.12
C TYR A 4 6.83 8.45 21.71
N PHE A 5 6.21 7.78 20.73
CA PHE A 5 4.85 8.07 20.29
C PHE A 5 3.79 7.75 21.37
N MET A 6 4.02 6.68 22.13
CA MET A 6 3.18 6.33 23.29
C MET A 6 3.35 7.33 24.44
N ALA A 7 4.55 7.87 24.67
CA ALA A 7 4.79 8.92 25.67
C ALA A 7 4.11 10.23 25.30
N ILE A 8 4.10 10.62 24.03
CA ILE A 8 3.40 11.81 23.53
C ILE A 8 1.88 11.60 23.63
N LYS A 9 1.33 10.44 23.24
CA LYS A 9 -0.10 10.12 23.41
C LYS A 9 -0.51 10.15 24.87
N LYS A 10 0.31 9.62 25.78
CA LYS A 10 0.05 9.66 27.22
C LYS A 10 0.06 11.10 27.76
N LYS A 11 1.03 11.94 27.37
CA LYS A 11 1.06 13.38 27.75
C LYS A 11 -0.14 14.16 27.19
N MET A 12 -0.57 13.88 25.95
CA MET A 12 -1.76 14.51 25.36
C MET A 12 -3.07 14.05 26.01
N ALA A 13 -3.18 12.77 26.37
CA ALA A 13 -4.34 12.23 27.10
C ALA A 13 -4.45 12.80 28.51
N ASP A 14 -3.33 12.98 29.23
CA ASP A 14 -3.29 13.59 30.55
C ASP A 14 -3.58 15.08 30.50
N LYS A 15 -3.15 15.79 29.44
CA LYS A 15 -3.49 17.20 29.21
C LYS A 15 -4.98 17.38 28.91
N LYS A 16 -5.59 16.47 28.09
CA LYS A 16 -7.05 16.46 27.85
C LYS A 16 -7.87 16.16 29.11
N LYS A 17 -7.39 15.27 29.99
CA LYS A 17 -8.07 15.00 31.28
C LYS A 17 -8.00 16.19 32.25
N LYS A 18 -6.94 16.99 32.21
CA LYS A 18 -6.82 18.22 33.08
C LYS A 18 -7.72 19.36 32.57
N THR A 19 -7.90 19.52 31.26
CA THR A 19 -8.80 20.52 30.68
C THR A 19 -10.28 20.15 30.79
N ALA A 20 -10.62 18.85 30.75
CA ALA A 20 -12.00 18.37 30.88
C ALA A 20 -12.57 18.52 32.32
N LYS A 21 -11.72 18.73 33.35
CA LYS A 21 -12.17 18.97 34.73
C LYS A 21 -12.55 20.43 35.02
N LYS A 22 -12.31 21.36 34.11
CA LYS A 22 -12.56 22.81 34.33
C LYS A 22 -13.77 23.42 33.65
N SER A 23 -14.57 22.65 32.88
CA SER A 23 -15.75 23.20 32.22
C SER A 23 -16.89 22.18 32.19
N LYS A 24 -17.78 22.23 33.19
CA LYS A 24 -19.11 21.65 33.12
C LYS A 24 -20.15 22.76 33.20
N PRO A 25 -20.80 23.15 32.09
CA PRO A 25 -22.08 23.86 32.18
C PRO A 25 -23.21 22.83 32.33
N LYS A 26 -24.08 23.06 33.28
CA LYS A 26 -25.35 22.34 33.50
C LYS A 26 -26.26 22.57 32.29
N VAL A 27 -26.60 21.51 31.53
CA VAL A 27 -27.69 21.55 30.55
C VAL A 27 -28.79 20.63 31.02
N LYS A 28 -29.89 21.24 31.45
CA LYS A 28 -31.19 20.60 31.69
C LYS A 28 -31.93 20.42 30.36
N ASN A 29 -32.60 19.28 30.22
CA ASN A 29 -33.64 18.96 29.23
C ASN A 29 -33.24 18.68 27.77
N LYS A 30 -32.95 17.41 27.48
CA LYS A 30 -33.02 16.83 26.12
C LYS A 30 -33.85 15.54 26.03
N SER A 31 -34.82 15.29 26.87
CA SER A 31 -35.68 14.07 26.81
C SER A 31 -36.94 14.17 25.95
N LYS A 32 -37.25 15.34 25.33
CA LYS A 32 -38.49 15.52 24.57
C LYS A 32 -38.39 15.45 23.03
N ILE A 33 -37.16 15.42 22.47
CA ILE A 33 -37.00 15.45 20.99
C ILE A 33 -36.89 14.03 20.38
N ILE A 34 -36.54 13.00 21.14
CA ILE A 34 -36.32 11.64 20.60
C ILE A 34 -37.62 10.85 20.41
N LYS A 35 -38.76 11.28 21.00
CA LYS A 35 -40.04 10.57 20.85
C LYS A 35 -40.85 10.91 19.56
N LYS A 36 -40.46 11.90 18.78
CA LYS A 36 -41.22 12.34 17.59
C LYS A 36 -40.74 11.73 16.25
N VAL A 37 -39.56 11.09 16.22
CA VAL A 37 -38.98 10.51 14.98
C VAL A 37 -39.29 9.01 14.82
N LYS A 38 -39.82 8.33 15.84
CA LYS A 38 -40.08 6.87 15.78
C LYS A 38 -41.50 6.49 15.28
N LYS A 39 -42.34 7.42 14.80
CA LYS A 39 -43.71 7.14 14.37
C LYS A 39 -44.00 7.23 12.84
N SER A 40 -42.99 7.41 11.98
CA SER A 40 -43.24 7.55 10.52
C SER A 40 -42.63 6.44 9.64
N VAL A 41 -42.14 5.37 10.18
CA VAL A 41 -41.58 4.24 9.40
C VAL A 41 -42.28 2.94 9.79
N THR A 42 -43.56 2.81 9.48
CA THR A 42 -44.25 1.52 9.40
C THR A 42 -45.40 1.62 8.42
N LYS A 43 -45.16 1.09 7.23
CA LYS A 43 -46.09 0.46 6.28
C LYS A 43 -45.63 0.63 4.84
N LYS A 44 -44.78 -0.27 4.37
CA LYS A 44 -44.75 -0.69 2.97
C LYS A 44 -44.74 -2.22 2.92
N LYS A 45 -45.69 -2.72 2.09
CA LYS A 45 -46.13 -4.10 1.99
C LYS A 45 -45.03 -5.06 1.56
N LEU A 46 -45.00 -6.25 2.19
CA LEU A 46 -44.24 -7.41 1.75
C LEU A 46 -44.64 -7.88 0.36
N HIS A 47 -43.69 -8.08 -0.52
CA HIS A 47 -43.87 -8.87 -1.73
C HIS A 47 -43.81 -10.37 -1.41
N LYS A 48 -44.71 -11.12 -2.08
CA LYS A 48 -44.88 -12.58 -1.97
C LYS A 48 -43.59 -13.33 -2.37
N PRO A 49 -43.31 -14.50 -1.76
CA PRO A 49 -42.11 -15.28 -2.07
C PRO A 49 -42.27 -15.99 -3.42
N ILE A 50 -41.23 -15.89 -4.24
CA ILE A 50 -41.06 -16.60 -5.51
C ILE A 50 -40.79 -18.09 -5.20
N LYS A 51 -41.62 -18.97 -5.81
CA LYS A 51 -41.45 -20.43 -5.69
C LYS A 51 -40.08 -20.86 -6.22
N LYS A 52 -39.27 -21.52 -5.38
CA LYS A 52 -38.02 -22.17 -5.76
C LYS A 52 -38.28 -23.39 -6.63
N ASN A 53 -38.05 -23.29 -7.93
CA ASN A 53 -37.89 -24.44 -8.79
C ASN A 53 -36.59 -25.17 -8.41
N LYS A 54 -36.72 -26.41 -7.95
CA LYS A 54 -35.61 -27.35 -7.77
C LYS A 54 -35.09 -27.78 -9.15
N LEU A 55 -34.11 -27.10 -9.70
CA LEU A 55 -33.25 -27.66 -10.75
C LEU A 55 -32.32 -28.67 -10.09
N LYS A 56 -32.49 -29.93 -10.43
CA LYS A 56 -31.55 -31.00 -10.10
C LYS A 56 -30.28 -30.78 -10.92
N ASN A 57 -29.26 -30.16 -10.32
CA ASN A 57 -27.93 -30.09 -10.88
C ASN A 57 -27.18 -31.38 -10.58
N ASN A 58 -27.25 -32.32 -11.54
CA ASN A 58 -26.30 -33.41 -11.63
C ASN A 58 -25.01 -32.91 -12.30
N ASN A 59 -24.24 -32.11 -11.61
CA ASN A 59 -22.87 -31.87 -11.97
C ASN A 59 -21.95 -32.70 -11.05
N LYS A 60 -21.67 -33.94 -11.48
CA LYS A 60 -20.43 -34.61 -11.10
C LYS A 60 -19.28 -33.69 -11.50
N ARG A 61 -18.72 -32.95 -10.53
CA ARG A 61 -17.40 -32.35 -10.69
C ARG A 61 -16.41 -33.49 -10.82
N GLU A 62 -16.06 -33.84 -12.03
CA GLU A 62 -14.81 -34.57 -12.29
C GLU A 62 -13.69 -33.69 -11.75
N ARG A 63 -13.09 -34.11 -10.65
CA ARG A 63 -11.80 -33.60 -10.23
C ARG A 63 -10.84 -34.02 -11.34
N ILE A 64 -10.43 -33.05 -12.16
CA ILE A 64 -9.25 -33.19 -13.00
C ILE A 64 -8.11 -33.48 -12.02
N LYS A 65 -7.67 -34.74 -11.99
CA LYS A 65 -6.44 -35.14 -11.34
C LYS A 65 -5.33 -34.51 -12.18
N MET A 66 -4.87 -33.33 -11.80
CA MET A 66 -3.60 -32.81 -12.29
C MET A 66 -2.53 -33.81 -11.87
N SER A 67 -1.90 -34.44 -12.87
CA SER A 67 -0.75 -35.30 -12.66
C SER A 67 0.36 -34.40 -12.07
N THR A 68 0.73 -34.68 -10.83
CA THR A 68 1.93 -34.11 -10.21
C THR A 68 3.15 -34.86 -10.76
N GLU A 69 3.45 -34.69 -12.02
CA GLU A 69 4.76 -35.00 -12.54
C GLU A 69 5.67 -33.83 -12.19
N THR A 70 6.39 -33.95 -11.10
CA THR A 70 7.50 -33.07 -10.75
C THR A 70 8.58 -33.25 -11.83
N VAL A 71 8.59 -32.33 -12.79
CA VAL A 71 9.69 -32.19 -13.74
C VAL A 71 10.93 -31.75 -12.94
N LYS A 72 11.86 -32.67 -12.75
CA LYS A 72 13.15 -32.40 -12.12
C LYS A 72 13.84 -31.28 -12.91
N GLY A 73 13.95 -30.09 -12.32
CA GLY A 73 14.82 -29.00 -12.75
C GLY A 73 14.29 -28.04 -13.83
N GLY A 74 13.02 -28.09 -14.21
CA GLY A 74 12.41 -27.14 -15.14
C GLY A 74 11.29 -26.32 -14.46
N ARG A 75 11.17 -25.04 -14.87
CA ARG A 75 10.00 -24.22 -14.51
C ARG A 75 8.75 -24.81 -15.11
N SER A 76 7.62 -24.69 -14.40
CA SER A 76 6.32 -25.11 -14.91
C SER A 76 5.97 -24.39 -16.23
N PRO A 77 5.30 -25.09 -17.18
CA PRO A 77 4.74 -24.44 -18.35
C PRO A 77 3.81 -23.26 -18.04
N LEU A 78 3.17 -23.25 -16.86
CA LEU A 78 2.31 -22.16 -16.43
C LEU A 78 3.09 -20.88 -16.05
N LEU A 79 4.40 -20.99 -15.76
CA LEU A 79 5.30 -19.87 -15.56
C LEU A 79 6.14 -19.55 -16.80
N ASP A 80 5.84 -20.14 -17.94
CA ASP A 80 6.50 -19.80 -19.19
C ASP A 80 6.08 -18.40 -19.66
N THR A 81 7.03 -17.49 -19.71
CA THR A 81 6.86 -16.11 -20.16
C THR A 81 7.39 -15.89 -21.57
N SER A 82 7.79 -16.93 -22.30
CA SER A 82 8.38 -16.81 -23.63
C SER A 82 7.45 -16.11 -24.62
N HIS A 83 6.13 -16.31 -24.48
CA HIS A 83 5.10 -15.65 -25.29
C HIS A 83 5.00 -14.12 -25.07
N LEU A 84 5.57 -13.59 -23.97
CA LEU A 84 5.59 -12.16 -23.64
C LEU A 84 6.87 -11.48 -24.12
N ASN A 85 7.76 -12.21 -24.77
CA ASN A 85 9.06 -11.71 -25.25
C ASN A 85 9.95 -11.13 -24.13
N VAL A 86 9.68 -11.48 -22.86
CA VAL A 86 10.43 -11.06 -21.69
C VAL A 86 11.07 -12.24 -20.99
N LYS A 87 12.22 -12.00 -20.35
CA LYS A 87 12.85 -13.01 -19.49
C LYS A 87 12.04 -13.17 -18.20
N PHE A 88 12.11 -14.35 -17.59
CA PHE A 88 11.52 -14.58 -16.27
C PHE A 88 12.01 -13.51 -15.29
N PRO A 89 11.11 -12.72 -14.65
CA PRO A 89 11.48 -11.46 -14.00
C PRO A 89 12.13 -11.62 -12.63
N PHE A 90 12.03 -12.82 -12.02
CA PHE A 90 12.51 -13.04 -10.67
C PHE A 90 13.91 -13.66 -10.61
N LYS A 91 14.67 -13.25 -9.57
CA LYS A 91 15.86 -13.96 -9.11
C LYS A 91 15.42 -15.12 -8.22
N GLU A 92 16.30 -16.10 -8.02
CA GLU A 92 16.01 -17.22 -7.09
C GLU A 92 15.83 -16.72 -5.64
N LYS A 93 16.63 -15.75 -5.23
CA LYS A 93 16.68 -15.24 -3.85
C LYS A 93 16.86 -13.73 -3.83
N TYR A 94 16.16 -13.08 -2.93
CA TYR A 94 16.29 -11.64 -2.67
C TYR A 94 16.85 -11.39 -1.28
N GLY A 95 17.41 -10.19 -1.07
CA GLY A 95 17.79 -9.65 0.24
C GLY A 95 16.94 -8.43 0.58
N ASN A 96 17.06 -7.93 1.81
CA ASN A 96 16.54 -6.62 2.19
C ASN A 96 17.34 -5.53 1.49
N PHE A 97 16.68 -4.52 0.93
CA PHE A 97 17.37 -3.35 0.36
C PHE A 97 17.53 -2.27 1.44
N ILE A 98 18.72 -2.17 2.02
CA ILE A 98 19.00 -1.26 3.13
C ILE A 98 20.31 -0.51 2.86
N GLY A 99 20.30 0.81 3.02
CA GLY A 99 21.50 1.62 2.83
C GLY A 99 22.06 1.56 1.40
N GLY A 100 21.20 1.44 0.39
CA GLY A 100 21.57 1.40 -1.03
C GLY A 100 22.07 0.04 -1.53
N LYS A 101 22.00 -1.03 -0.75
CA LYS A 101 22.48 -2.37 -1.11
C LYS A 101 21.54 -3.48 -0.62
N PHE A 102 21.59 -4.63 -1.30
CA PHE A 102 20.89 -5.83 -0.84
C PHE A 102 21.71 -6.52 0.26
N VAL A 103 21.06 -6.79 1.40
CA VAL A 103 21.64 -7.46 2.57
C VAL A 103 20.78 -8.65 2.98
N GLU A 104 21.39 -9.68 3.54
CA GLU A 104 20.64 -10.82 4.08
C GLU A 104 19.88 -10.42 5.35
N PRO A 105 18.77 -11.08 5.68
CA PRO A 105 18.07 -10.86 6.93
C PRO A 105 18.95 -11.26 8.11
N LYS A 106 18.93 -10.51 9.21
CA LYS A 106 19.77 -10.74 10.40
C LYS A 106 19.59 -12.13 11.00
N SER A 107 18.39 -12.69 10.88
CA SER A 107 18.07 -14.05 11.32
C SER A 107 18.54 -15.14 10.38
N GLY A 108 19.00 -14.81 9.15
CA GLY A 108 19.31 -15.76 8.08
C GLY A 108 18.07 -16.49 7.53
N LYS A 109 16.85 -16.15 7.99
CA LYS A 109 15.62 -16.87 7.61
C LYS A 109 15.00 -16.30 6.33
N TYR A 110 14.48 -17.21 5.52
CA TYR A 110 13.76 -16.90 4.29
C TYR A 110 12.43 -17.63 4.26
N PHE A 111 11.55 -17.24 3.37
CA PHE A 111 10.34 -17.99 3.02
C PHE A 111 10.15 -17.93 1.50
N ASP A 112 9.45 -18.92 0.99
CA ASP A 112 9.19 -19.02 -0.44
C ASP A 112 8.00 -18.14 -0.81
N ASN A 113 8.17 -17.38 -1.88
CA ASN A 113 7.09 -16.67 -2.55
C ASN A 113 6.50 -17.60 -3.60
N VAL A 114 5.23 -17.93 -3.45
CA VAL A 114 4.52 -18.94 -4.25
C VAL A 114 3.52 -18.24 -5.17
N SER A 115 3.58 -18.53 -6.45
CA SER A 115 2.60 -18.00 -7.40
C SER A 115 1.21 -18.59 -7.16
N PRO A 116 0.16 -17.76 -7.05
CA PRO A 116 -1.22 -18.25 -6.93
C PRO A 116 -1.76 -18.89 -8.22
N ILE A 117 -1.04 -18.75 -9.33
CA ILE A 117 -1.44 -19.33 -10.63
C ILE A 117 -1.36 -20.86 -10.59
N ASN A 118 -0.27 -21.39 -10.02
CA ASN A 118 0.03 -22.83 -10.06
C ASN A 118 0.62 -23.41 -8.78
N ASN A 119 0.77 -22.61 -7.71
CA ASN A 119 1.43 -22.98 -6.44
C ASN A 119 2.92 -23.33 -6.57
N GLU A 120 3.59 -22.83 -7.60
CA GLU A 120 5.05 -23.00 -7.72
C GLU A 120 5.80 -21.84 -7.06
N VAL A 121 6.99 -22.16 -6.53
CA VAL A 121 7.88 -21.18 -5.96
C VAL A 121 8.50 -20.34 -7.06
N ILE A 122 8.31 -19.01 -7.00
CA ILE A 122 8.89 -18.06 -7.96
C ILE A 122 10.19 -17.44 -7.45
N CYS A 123 10.34 -17.29 -6.14
CA CYS A 123 11.57 -16.81 -5.50
C CYS A 123 11.52 -17.05 -3.99
N SER A 124 12.68 -16.89 -3.32
CA SER A 124 12.76 -16.81 -1.86
C SER A 124 13.01 -15.38 -1.41
N VAL A 125 12.26 -14.92 -0.40
CA VAL A 125 12.35 -13.57 0.15
C VAL A 125 12.68 -13.57 1.64
N PRO A 126 13.32 -12.53 2.18
CA PRO A 126 13.73 -12.47 3.57
C PRO A 126 12.55 -12.55 4.53
N ARG A 127 12.64 -13.40 5.54
CA ARG A 127 11.78 -13.34 6.71
C ARG A 127 12.41 -12.42 7.75
N SER A 128 12.26 -11.12 7.51
CA SER A 128 12.82 -10.07 8.33
C SER A 128 12.20 -10.03 9.73
N ASP A 129 12.98 -9.62 10.70
CA ASP A 129 12.56 -9.42 12.09
C ASP A 129 12.74 -7.95 12.52
N ALA A 130 12.55 -7.67 13.82
CA ALA A 130 12.68 -6.33 14.36
C ALA A 130 14.08 -5.72 14.15
N LYS A 131 15.14 -6.56 14.10
CA LYS A 131 16.52 -6.07 13.90
C LYS A 131 16.73 -5.58 12.47
N ASP A 132 16.09 -6.22 11.49
CA ASP A 132 16.14 -5.79 10.10
C ASP A 132 15.38 -4.47 9.92
N VAL A 133 14.22 -4.34 10.58
CA VAL A 133 13.43 -3.11 10.57
C VAL A 133 14.18 -1.95 11.22
N GLU A 134 14.82 -2.16 12.37
CA GLU A 134 15.65 -1.14 13.02
C GLU A 134 16.81 -0.72 12.11
N ALA A 135 17.51 -1.66 11.47
CA ALA A 135 18.59 -1.33 10.53
C ALA A 135 18.10 -0.52 9.33
N ALA A 136 16.89 -0.80 8.82
CA ALA A 136 16.29 -0.03 7.74
C ALA A 136 15.90 1.38 8.20
N LEU A 137 15.33 1.52 9.39
CA LEU A 137 14.99 2.81 10.00
C LEU A 137 16.24 3.65 10.26
N ASP A 138 17.32 3.05 10.80
CA ASP A 138 18.58 3.74 11.04
C ASP A 138 19.17 4.27 9.73
N ALA A 139 19.17 3.47 8.65
CA ALA A 139 19.64 3.89 7.34
C ALA A 139 18.79 5.04 6.75
N ALA A 140 17.47 4.98 6.91
CA ALA A 140 16.56 6.01 6.44
C ALA A 140 16.73 7.31 7.24
N HIS A 141 16.86 7.22 8.56
CA HIS A 141 17.12 8.39 9.41
C HIS A 141 18.47 9.03 9.15
N ALA A 142 19.51 8.22 8.85
CA ALA A 142 20.82 8.74 8.47
C ALA A 142 20.78 9.51 7.13
N ALA A 143 19.91 9.12 6.20
CA ALA A 143 19.73 9.81 4.91
C ALA A 143 18.85 11.07 5.01
N PHE A 144 17.96 11.14 5.98
CA PHE A 144 16.95 12.20 6.07
C PHE A 144 17.52 13.63 6.11
N PRO A 145 18.59 13.97 6.84
CA PRO A 145 19.11 15.33 6.90
C PRO A 145 19.53 15.90 5.54
N THR A 146 20.11 15.05 4.68
CA THR A 146 20.51 15.44 3.32
C THR A 146 19.34 15.42 2.34
N TRP A 147 18.48 14.39 2.43
CA TRP A 147 17.30 14.26 1.59
C TRP A 147 16.26 15.36 1.87
N GLY A 148 16.03 15.68 3.13
CA GLY A 148 15.04 16.68 3.56
C GLY A 148 15.31 18.09 3.05
N VAL A 149 16.57 18.42 2.74
CA VAL A 149 16.97 19.72 2.17
C VAL A 149 17.18 19.68 0.66
N THR A 150 16.93 18.55 0.01
CA THR A 150 17.01 18.43 -1.45
C THR A 150 16.00 19.37 -2.11
N SER A 151 16.42 20.08 -3.15
CA SER A 151 15.57 21.06 -3.83
C SER A 151 14.33 20.43 -4.45
N ILE A 152 13.25 21.18 -4.54
CA ILE A 152 12.00 20.78 -5.22
C ILE A 152 12.30 20.31 -6.65
N THR A 153 13.16 21.02 -7.36
CA THR A 153 13.55 20.69 -8.75
C THR A 153 14.24 19.33 -8.83
N GLU A 154 15.17 19.03 -7.93
CA GLU A 154 15.87 17.74 -7.91
C GLU A 154 14.93 16.59 -7.56
N ARG A 155 14.06 16.76 -6.58
CA ARG A 155 13.04 15.76 -6.22
C ARG A 155 12.08 15.49 -7.39
N SER A 156 11.56 16.54 -8.02
CA SER A 156 10.71 16.44 -9.21
C SER A 156 11.41 15.69 -10.35
N ASN A 157 12.65 16.03 -10.65
CA ASN A 157 13.42 15.37 -11.70
C ASN A 157 13.69 13.88 -11.37
N MET A 158 13.85 13.54 -10.10
CA MET A 158 14.00 12.15 -9.66
C MET A 158 12.71 11.35 -9.88
N LEU A 159 11.55 11.92 -9.55
CA LEU A 159 10.25 11.29 -9.81
C LEU A 159 10.04 11.04 -11.32
N LEU A 160 10.41 11.98 -12.17
CA LEU A 160 10.36 11.80 -13.64
C LEU A 160 11.27 10.66 -14.10
N LYS A 161 12.50 10.58 -13.57
CA LYS A 161 13.42 9.46 -13.88
C LYS A 161 12.86 8.12 -13.46
N ILE A 162 12.18 8.03 -12.30
CA ILE A 162 11.52 6.81 -11.85
C ILE A 162 10.42 6.42 -12.84
N ALA A 163 9.57 7.37 -13.24
CA ALA A 163 8.53 7.14 -14.25
C ALA A 163 9.10 6.58 -15.54
N ASP A 164 10.17 7.19 -16.07
CA ASP A 164 10.82 6.77 -17.31
C ASP A 164 11.43 5.36 -17.22
N VAL A 165 12.01 5.00 -16.06
CA VAL A 165 12.56 3.66 -15.84
C VAL A 165 11.45 2.62 -15.76
N ILE A 166 10.33 2.92 -15.08
CA ILE A 166 9.18 2.03 -15.01
C ILE A 166 8.57 1.83 -16.40
N GLU A 167 8.36 2.90 -17.16
CA GLU A 167 7.81 2.85 -18.52
C GLU A 167 8.67 2.01 -19.48
N LYS A 168 9.99 2.16 -19.40
CA LYS A 168 10.94 1.35 -20.21
C LYS A 168 10.92 -0.15 -19.85
N ASN A 169 10.49 -0.51 -18.65
CA ASN A 169 10.42 -1.87 -18.15
C ASN A 169 8.98 -2.34 -17.91
N LEU A 170 8.00 -1.69 -18.55
CA LEU A 170 6.58 -1.89 -18.27
C LEU A 170 6.16 -3.35 -18.43
N GLU A 171 6.53 -4.00 -19.54
CA GLU A 171 6.20 -5.41 -19.81
C GLU A 171 6.84 -6.35 -18.78
N LEU A 172 8.11 -6.12 -18.43
CA LEU A 172 8.81 -6.91 -17.40
C LEU A 172 8.12 -6.79 -16.03
N LEU A 173 7.78 -5.58 -15.63
CA LEU A 173 7.11 -5.30 -14.34
C LEU A 173 5.67 -5.84 -14.32
N ALA A 174 4.93 -5.69 -15.41
CA ALA A 174 3.59 -6.28 -15.55
C ALA A 174 3.62 -7.80 -15.47
N THR A 175 4.62 -8.43 -16.10
CA THR A 175 4.82 -9.89 -16.01
C THR A 175 5.14 -10.31 -14.57
N ALA A 176 6.00 -9.55 -13.87
CA ALA A 176 6.30 -9.82 -12.46
C ALA A 176 5.04 -9.73 -11.59
N GLU A 177 4.24 -8.69 -11.75
CA GLU A 177 3.00 -8.52 -10.99
C GLU A 177 1.98 -9.63 -11.29
N CYS A 178 1.83 -10.01 -12.55
CA CYS A 178 0.98 -11.11 -12.96
C CYS A 178 1.39 -12.44 -12.31
N LEU A 179 2.67 -12.77 -12.32
CA LEU A 179 3.17 -14.03 -11.73
C LEU A 179 3.09 -14.04 -10.20
N ASP A 180 3.25 -12.90 -9.56
CA ASP A 180 3.25 -12.76 -8.11
C ASP A 180 1.84 -12.80 -7.51
N ASN A 181 0.88 -12.07 -8.08
CA ASN A 181 -0.46 -11.94 -7.51
C ASN A 181 -1.57 -12.65 -8.30
N GLY A 182 -1.25 -13.22 -9.48
CA GLY A 182 -2.22 -13.91 -10.33
C GLY A 182 -3.16 -13.00 -11.13
N LYS A 183 -2.93 -11.70 -11.17
CA LYS A 183 -3.72 -10.76 -11.96
C LYS A 183 -3.49 -11.01 -13.46
N PRO A 184 -4.53 -10.92 -14.32
CA PRO A 184 -4.34 -11.04 -15.75
C PRO A 184 -3.33 -10.04 -16.31
N ILE A 185 -2.38 -10.50 -17.12
CA ILE A 185 -1.34 -9.65 -17.71
C ILE A 185 -1.93 -8.45 -18.47
N ARG A 186 -3.09 -8.63 -19.10
CA ARG A 186 -3.80 -7.55 -19.78
C ARG A 186 -4.15 -6.40 -18.84
N GLU A 187 -4.60 -6.69 -17.62
CA GLU A 187 -4.93 -5.66 -16.62
C GLU A 187 -3.67 -4.95 -16.12
N CYS A 188 -2.59 -5.71 -15.84
CA CYS A 188 -1.31 -5.12 -15.46
C CYS A 188 -0.78 -4.18 -16.54
N MET A 189 -0.85 -4.59 -17.83
CA MET A 189 -0.33 -3.82 -18.97
C MET A 189 -1.20 -2.62 -19.34
N ALA A 190 -2.53 -2.73 -19.25
CA ALA A 190 -3.45 -1.70 -19.75
C ALA A 190 -3.89 -0.70 -18.67
N ALA A 191 -3.83 -1.09 -17.40
CA ALA A 191 -4.31 -0.26 -16.28
C ALA A 191 -3.21 0.00 -15.23
N ASP A 192 -2.72 -1.02 -14.55
CA ASP A 192 -1.92 -0.84 -13.33
C ASP A 192 -0.61 -0.10 -13.60
N LEU A 193 0.21 -0.62 -14.51
CA LEU A 193 1.54 -0.07 -14.79
C LEU A 193 1.50 1.31 -15.47
N PRO A 194 0.61 1.57 -16.45
CA PRO A 194 0.44 2.91 -16.99
C PRO A 194 0.03 3.93 -15.91
N LEU A 195 -0.85 3.54 -14.98
CA LEU A 195 -1.27 4.41 -13.88
C LEU A 195 -0.12 4.68 -12.90
N VAL A 196 0.77 3.70 -12.64
CA VAL A 196 2.00 3.92 -11.88
C VAL A 196 2.86 5.01 -12.51
N VAL A 197 3.10 4.93 -13.82
CA VAL A 197 3.90 5.93 -14.55
C VAL A 197 3.25 7.31 -14.48
N ASP A 198 1.93 7.38 -14.69
CA ASP A 198 1.15 8.61 -14.63
C ASP A 198 1.25 9.27 -13.25
N HIS A 199 1.10 8.52 -12.17
CA HIS A 199 1.20 9.06 -10.80
C HIS A 199 2.59 9.62 -10.48
N TRP A 200 3.67 8.96 -10.87
CA TRP A 200 5.01 9.49 -10.71
C TRP A 200 5.20 10.83 -11.44
N ARG A 201 4.67 10.93 -12.68
CA ARG A 201 4.69 12.17 -13.46
C ARG A 201 3.80 13.25 -12.86
N TYR A 202 2.61 12.88 -12.39
CA TYR A 202 1.69 13.79 -11.72
C TYR A 202 2.34 14.43 -10.49
N PHE A 203 2.86 13.63 -9.57
CA PHE A 203 3.49 14.15 -8.35
C PHE A 203 4.80 14.92 -8.63
N ALA A 204 5.52 14.58 -9.69
CA ALA A 204 6.64 15.40 -10.14
C ALA A 204 6.21 16.80 -10.56
N GLY A 205 5.02 16.95 -11.15
CA GLY A 205 4.42 18.25 -11.47
C GLY A 205 3.91 18.97 -10.22
N VAL A 206 3.12 18.28 -9.40
CA VAL A 206 2.49 18.84 -8.19
C VAL A 206 3.51 19.44 -7.23
N ILE A 207 4.60 18.74 -6.95
CA ILE A 207 5.64 19.23 -6.03
C ILE A 207 6.25 20.57 -6.46
N ARG A 208 6.23 20.89 -7.77
CA ARG A 208 6.70 22.19 -8.29
C ARG A 208 5.71 23.32 -8.12
N ALA A 209 4.43 22.98 -7.97
CA ALA A 209 3.33 23.94 -7.81
C ALA A 209 2.87 24.07 -6.36
N GLU A 210 3.48 23.32 -5.43
CA GLU A 210 3.14 23.40 -4.02
C GLU A 210 3.60 24.74 -3.43
N GLU A 211 2.66 25.46 -2.84
CA GLU A 211 2.87 26.78 -2.24
C GLU A 211 2.55 26.74 -0.75
N GLY A 212 3.15 27.66 -0.01
CA GLY A 212 2.72 28.01 1.34
C GLY A 212 1.64 29.09 1.31
N SER A 213 1.19 29.51 2.48
CA SER A 213 0.27 30.63 2.61
C SER A 213 0.72 31.62 3.68
N VAL A 214 0.29 32.86 3.56
CA VAL A 214 0.46 33.94 4.54
C VAL A 214 -0.90 34.52 4.86
N SER A 215 -1.23 34.64 6.14
CA SER A 215 -2.47 35.25 6.61
C SER A 215 -2.16 36.34 7.61
N GLU A 216 -2.76 37.53 7.47
CA GLU A 216 -2.73 38.57 8.46
C GLU A 216 -3.67 38.20 9.61
N ILE A 217 -3.14 38.22 10.85
CA ILE A 217 -3.92 38.03 12.07
C ILE A 217 -4.30 39.38 12.67
N SER A 218 -3.37 40.33 12.65
CA SER A 218 -3.55 41.72 13.07
C SER A 218 -2.57 42.62 12.31
N ASN A 219 -2.64 43.93 12.51
CA ASN A 219 -1.74 44.89 11.88
C ASN A 219 -0.23 44.64 12.17
N SER A 220 0.09 43.82 13.15
CA SER A 220 1.48 43.53 13.57
C SER A 220 1.82 42.02 13.55
N GLU A 221 0.85 41.14 13.20
CA GLU A 221 1.04 39.68 13.30
C GLU A 221 0.60 38.99 12.01
N TYR A 222 1.48 38.11 11.50
CA TYR A 222 1.24 37.29 10.31
C TYR A 222 1.44 35.83 10.66
N SER A 223 0.61 34.97 10.09
CA SER A 223 0.75 33.51 10.13
C SER A 223 1.28 32.99 8.81
N TYR A 224 2.29 32.13 8.87
CA TYR A 224 2.86 31.47 7.70
C TYR A 224 2.55 29.97 7.75
N HIS A 225 2.11 29.39 6.63
CA HIS A 225 2.03 27.96 6.39
C HIS A 225 3.13 27.55 5.42
N ILE A 226 4.05 26.72 5.89
CA ILE A 226 5.16 26.21 5.09
C ILE A 226 5.10 24.68 5.16
N PRO A 227 5.02 23.97 4.01
CA PRO A 227 5.12 22.50 3.97
C PRO A 227 6.49 22.01 4.48
N GLU A 228 6.48 21.04 5.36
CA GLU A 228 7.68 20.43 5.91
C GLU A 228 7.68 18.90 5.67
N PRO A 229 8.86 18.28 5.47
CA PRO A 229 8.95 16.83 5.32
C PRO A 229 8.41 16.10 6.56
N LEU A 230 7.57 15.07 6.34
CA LEU A 230 7.08 14.21 7.43
C LEU A 230 8.19 13.41 8.12
N GLY A 231 9.31 13.18 7.43
CA GLY A 231 10.40 12.33 7.89
C GLY A 231 10.30 10.92 7.30
N VAL A 232 10.76 9.93 8.06
CA VAL A 232 10.73 8.52 7.65
C VAL A 232 9.33 7.95 7.84
N VAL A 233 8.80 7.36 6.78
CA VAL A 233 7.44 6.80 6.72
C VAL A 233 7.51 5.28 6.53
N GLY A 234 6.74 4.53 7.30
CA GLY A 234 6.51 3.11 7.09
C GLY A 234 5.32 2.89 6.15
N GLN A 235 5.55 2.14 5.08
CA GLN A 235 4.53 1.84 4.08
C GLN A 235 4.29 0.33 4.02
N ILE A 236 3.04 -0.11 4.23
CA ILE A 236 2.63 -1.51 4.11
C ILE A 236 1.78 -1.65 2.85
N ILE A 237 2.34 -2.30 1.85
CA ILE A 237 1.75 -2.39 0.52
C ILE A 237 0.79 -3.58 0.45
N PRO A 238 -0.48 -3.38 0.00
CA PRO A 238 -1.41 -4.48 -0.24
C PRO A 238 -1.01 -5.27 -1.48
N TRP A 239 -1.24 -6.58 -1.42
CA TRP A 239 -0.84 -7.54 -2.44
C TRP A 239 -1.57 -7.40 -3.79
N ASN A 240 -2.75 -6.79 -3.81
CA ASN A 240 -3.60 -6.73 -5.02
C ASN A 240 -3.19 -5.64 -6.04
N PHE A 241 -2.43 -4.63 -5.62
CA PHE A 241 -1.86 -3.58 -6.47
C PHE A 241 -0.46 -3.19 -5.95
N PRO A 242 0.50 -4.12 -5.96
CA PRO A 242 1.76 -3.92 -5.23
C PRO A 242 2.54 -2.69 -5.70
N LEU A 243 2.80 -2.54 -6.98
CA LEU A 243 3.58 -1.41 -7.48
C LEU A 243 2.79 -0.10 -7.47
N LEU A 244 1.50 -0.16 -7.79
CA LEU A 244 0.64 1.02 -7.79
C LEU A 244 0.47 1.61 -6.38
N MET A 245 0.21 0.79 -5.39
CA MET A 245 0.07 1.25 -4.00
C MET A 245 1.40 1.69 -3.38
N ALA A 246 2.54 1.15 -3.86
CA ALA A 246 3.86 1.66 -3.50
C ALA A 246 4.12 3.06 -4.07
N THR A 247 3.43 3.42 -5.14
CA THR A 247 3.55 4.72 -5.81
C THR A 247 2.69 5.78 -5.13
N TRP A 248 1.51 5.41 -4.64
CA TRP A 248 0.58 6.29 -3.94
C TRP A 248 1.09 6.62 -2.53
#